data_25bd559b24a44489a5e524b2fefc59e5
#
_entry.id   25bd559b24a44489a5e524b2fefc59e5
#
_cell.length_a   1.000
_cell.length_b   1.000
_cell.length_c   1.000
_cell.angle_alpha   90.00
_cell.angle_beta   90.00
_cell.angle_gamma   90.00
#
_symmetry.space_group_name_H-M   'P 1'
#
loop_
_entity.id
_entity.type
_entity.pdbx_description
1 polymer ?
#
loop_
_entity_poly.entity_id
_entity_poly.type
_entity_poly.pdbx_seq_one_letter_code
_entity_poly.pdbx_strand_id
1 'polypeptide(L)'
;MRRLFTSESVTEGHPDKVCDQVSDAVLDAILAQDPKAHVACECATKTGFLMIFGEASGNFDVDYESIARKTICEIGYDSDDVCFDGNTCDIIVHMEEQSADIAMGVNESYESKEGSQKGEDALIGAGDQGMMFGYACTETKELMPMSAQLAHSMAKKLAAVRKDGTLPYLGPDGKTQVTVEYDDGEIVRIDTVVVSTQHSADVSLEQVRADMMKYVIRPVIPEDLLDGETKFYVNPTGRFVIGGPMGDSGLTGRKIIVDTYGGHSSHGGGAFSGKDPTKVDRSAAYMARYIAKNVVAAGIADVCEIQLAYAIGVAEPVSVSVDTFGTSLFSDEKIAVLIRENFDMRPAAIIRKLELDRPQYRHLAAYGHMGRTDLDVKWEKTDMADVLKRAISGASDK
;
A
#
# COMPACT_ATOMS: atom_id res chain seq x y z
N MET A 1 -14.54 -26.61 -4.96
CA MET A 1 -14.98 -25.98 -6.24
C MET A 1 -13.82 -25.15 -6.79
N ARG A 2 -13.41 -25.41 -8.01
CA ARG A 2 -12.31 -24.68 -8.64
C ARG A 2 -12.70 -23.23 -8.95
N ARG A 3 -11.86 -22.30 -8.59
CA ARG A 3 -11.99 -20.87 -8.93
C ARG A 3 -10.64 -20.29 -9.34
N LEU A 4 -10.66 -19.26 -10.18
CA LEU A 4 -9.50 -18.45 -10.51
C LEU A 4 -9.60 -17.12 -9.79
N PHE A 5 -8.49 -16.62 -9.23
CA PHE A 5 -8.39 -15.29 -8.67
C PHE A 5 -7.16 -14.58 -9.18
N THR A 6 -7.30 -13.31 -9.52
CA THR A 6 -6.26 -12.53 -10.17
C THR A 6 -5.96 -11.26 -9.39
N SER A 7 -4.67 -10.99 -9.16
CA SER A 7 -4.19 -9.72 -8.65
C SER A 7 -3.14 -9.13 -9.58
N GLU A 8 -3.05 -7.80 -9.60
CA GLU A 8 -2.06 -7.06 -10.37
C GLU A 8 -1.15 -6.24 -9.47
N SER A 9 0.00 -5.86 -10.01
CA SER A 9 0.90 -4.86 -9.46
C SER A 9 1.54 -4.05 -10.58
N VAL A 10 2.17 -2.94 -10.21
CA VAL A 10 2.87 -2.07 -11.14
C VAL A 10 4.25 -1.70 -10.59
N THR A 11 5.17 -1.33 -11.49
CA THR A 11 6.49 -0.86 -11.08
C THR A 11 6.43 0.56 -10.52
N GLU A 12 7.52 0.97 -9.87
CA GLU A 12 7.71 2.34 -9.38
C GLU A 12 7.60 3.41 -10.46
N GLY A 13 7.85 3.04 -11.74
CA GLY A 13 7.77 3.96 -12.89
C GLY A 13 6.39 4.06 -13.54
N HIS A 14 5.38 3.31 -13.06
CA HIS A 14 4.01 3.52 -13.51
C HIS A 14 3.55 4.95 -13.16
N PRO A 15 2.86 5.70 -14.07
CA PRO A 15 2.52 7.11 -13.84
C PRO A 15 1.82 7.40 -12.52
N ASP A 16 0.83 6.57 -12.13
CA ASP A 16 0.16 6.74 -10.83
C ASP A 16 1.14 6.53 -9.67
N LYS A 17 2.09 5.57 -9.78
CA LYS A 17 3.09 5.33 -8.75
C LYS A 17 4.20 6.37 -8.71
N VAL A 18 4.49 7.04 -9.79
CA VAL A 18 5.34 8.24 -9.80
C VAL A 18 4.68 9.32 -8.92
N CYS A 19 3.37 9.58 -9.11
CA CYS A 19 2.62 10.53 -8.30
C CYS A 19 2.60 10.14 -6.83
N ASP A 20 2.30 8.87 -6.51
CA ASP A 20 2.29 8.37 -5.14
C ASP A 20 3.65 8.56 -4.45
N GLN A 21 4.76 8.24 -5.14
CA GLN A 21 6.11 8.38 -4.59
C GLN A 21 6.51 9.85 -4.39
N VAL A 22 6.10 10.76 -5.28
CA VAL A 22 6.37 12.19 -5.10
C VAL A 22 5.56 12.74 -3.92
N SER A 23 4.27 12.40 -3.83
CA SER A 23 3.41 12.82 -2.72
C SER A 23 3.95 12.34 -1.36
N ASP A 24 4.39 11.09 -1.28
CA ASP A 24 4.99 10.53 -0.05
C ASP A 24 6.42 11.04 0.22
N ALA A 25 7.19 11.40 -0.81
CA ALA A 25 8.49 12.05 -0.63
C ALA A 25 8.35 13.47 -0.04
N VAL A 26 7.32 14.21 -0.46
CA VAL A 26 6.96 15.51 0.13
C VAL A 26 6.55 15.32 1.58
N LEU A 27 5.67 14.35 1.87
CA LEU A 27 5.26 14.03 3.24
C LEU A 27 6.47 13.69 4.13
N ASP A 28 7.36 12.81 3.67
CA ASP A 28 8.57 12.43 4.43
C ASP A 28 9.48 13.62 4.72
N ALA A 29 9.65 14.53 3.76
CA ALA A 29 10.48 15.73 3.92
C ALA A 29 9.88 16.71 4.95
N ILE A 30 8.55 16.82 5.00
CA ILE A 30 7.84 17.64 5.98
C ILE A 30 7.92 17.00 7.36
N LEU A 31 7.60 15.71 7.51
CA LEU A 31 7.65 15.01 8.80
C LEU A 31 9.06 14.92 9.40
N ALA A 32 10.11 14.97 8.57
CA ALA A 32 11.48 15.05 9.04
C ALA A 32 11.77 16.37 9.80
N GLN A 33 11.04 17.45 9.52
CA GLN A 33 11.19 18.75 10.17
C GLN A 33 10.14 18.97 11.26
N ASP A 34 8.90 18.55 11.01
CA ASP A 34 7.79 18.63 11.94
C ASP A 34 6.96 17.34 11.95
N PRO A 35 7.19 16.43 12.91
CA PRO A 35 6.44 15.19 13.06
C PRO A 35 4.93 15.37 13.31
N LYS A 36 4.50 16.59 13.65
CA LYS A 36 3.09 16.93 13.91
C LYS A 36 2.44 17.73 12.77
N ALA A 37 3.14 17.91 11.67
CA ALA A 37 2.59 18.60 10.50
C ALA A 37 1.36 17.86 9.94
N HIS A 38 0.39 18.64 9.48
CA HIS A 38 -0.75 18.13 8.73
C HIS A 38 -0.49 18.27 7.25
N VAL A 39 -0.61 17.17 6.51
CA VAL A 39 -0.29 17.11 5.08
C VAL A 39 -1.36 16.32 4.33
N ALA A 40 -1.83 16.90 3.25
CA ALA A 40 -2.62 16.23 2.21
C ALA A 40 -2.04 16.69 0.87
N CYS A 41 -1.07 15.95 0.35
CA CYS A 41 -0.34 16.27 -0.87
C CYS A 41 -0.73 15.30 -1.99
N GLU A 42 -1.22 15.83 -3.09
CA GLU A 42 -1.57 15.07 -4.28
C GLU A 42 -0.71 15.51 -5.47
N CYS A 43 -0.52 14.59 -6.41
CA CYS A 43 0.19 14.86 -7.65
C CYS A 43 -0.63 14.41 -8.86
N ALA A 44 -0.43 15.09 -9.97
CA ALA A 44 -0.91 14.69 -11.29
C ALA A 44 0.23 14.83 -12.30
N THR A 45 0.38 13.85 -13.20
CA THR A 45 1.43 13.87 -14.22
C THR A 45 0.92 13.48 -15.60
N LYS A 46 1.53 14.04 -16.63
CA LYS A 46 1.35 13.69 -18.04
C LYS A 46 2.62 14.12 -18.78
N THR A 47 2.69 13.87 -20.08
CA THR A 47 3.84 14.17 -20.94
C THR A 47 4.54 15.48 -20.57
N GLY A 48 5.78 15.36 -20.10
CA GLY A 48 6.66 16.51 -19.83
C GLY A 48 6.29 17.38 -18.63
N PHE A 49 5.29 16.96 -17.81
CA PHE A 49 4.84 17.81 -16.70
C PHE A 49 4.43 17.03 -15.45
N LEU A 50 4.63 17.65 -14.29
CA LEU A 50 4.11 17.19 -12.97
C LEU A 50 3.47 18.38 -12.25
N MET A 51 2.30 18.18 -11.67
CA MET A 51 1.66 19.12 -10.75
C MET A 51 1.66 18.53 -9.33
N ILE A 52 2.04 19.35 -8.33
CA ILE A 52 1.95 19.06 -6.90
C ILE A 52 0.95 20.03 -6.32
N PHE A 53 -0.09 19.54 -5.65
CA PHE A 53 -1.13 20.39 -5.09
C PHE A 53 -1.71 19.79 -3.82
N GLY A 54 -2.38 20.62 -3.03
CA GLY A 54 -3.00 20.19 -1.77
C GLY A 54 -2.73 21.14 -0.64
N GLU A 55 -2.79 20.64 0.59
CA GLU A 55 -2.64 21.43 1.80
C GLU A 55 -1.54 20.87 2.70
N ALA A 56 -0.77 21.79 3.31
CA ALA A 56 0.20 21.43 4.34
C ALA A 56 0.32 22.54 5.39
N SER A 57 0.31 22.17 6.67
CA SER A 57 0.41 23.09 7.80
C SER A 57 1.34 22.53 8.86
N GLY A 58 2.23 23.36 9.38
CA GLY A 58 3.24 22.99 10.37
C GLY A 58 4.43 23.94 10.37
N ASN A 59 5.49 23.56 11.07
CA ASN A 59 6.73 24.33 11.14
C ASN A 59 7.81 23.66 10.26
N PHE A 60 7.75 23.89 8.96
CA PHE A 60 8.70 23.31 7.98
C PHE A 60 8.98 24.29 6.85
N ASP A 61 10.10 24.09 6.18
CA ASP A 61 10.48 24.75 4.94
C ASP A 61 11.05 23.70 3.96
N VAL A 62 10.30 23.38 2.90
CA VAL A 62 10.65 22.33 1.93
C VAL A 62 10.61 22.87 0.51
N ASP A 63 11.57 22.47 -0.30
CA ASP A 63 11.60 22.71 -1.73
C ASP A 63 10.88 21.57 -2.47
N TYR A 64 9.59 21.75 -2.70
CA TYR A 64 8.71 20.78 -3.36
C TYR A 64 9.25 20.37 -4.75
N GLU A 65 9.75 21.34 -5.52
CA GLU A 65 10.27 21.08 -6.88
C GLU A 65 11.51 20.19 -6.82
N SER A 66 12.49 20.50 -5.97
CA SER A 66 13.70 19.68 -5.81
C SER A 66 13.38 18.28 -5.31
N ILE A 67 12.44 18.11 -4.40
CA ILE A 67 11.98 16.79 -3.92
C ILE A 67 11.39 15.98 -5.07
N ALA A 68 10.53 16.57 -5.87
CA ALA A 68 9.89 15.90 -7.00
C ALA A 68 10.92 15.50 -8.06
N ARG A 69 11.80 16.40 -8.50
CA ARG A 69 12.86 16.12 -9.48
C ARG A 69 13.75 14.96 -9.04
N LYS A 70 14.21 15.02 -7.80
CA LYS A 70 15.02 13.95 -7.20
C LYS A 70 14.27 12.61 -7.22
N THR A 71 13.00 12.61 -6.83
CA THR A 71 12.17 11.39 -6.78
C THR A 71 11.98 10.78 -8.16
N ILE A 72 11.66 11.60 -9.17
CA ILE A 72 11.47 11.17 -10.56
C ILE A 72 12.76 10.59 -11.14
N CYS A 73 13.91 11.26 -10.94
CA CYS A 73 15.20 10.77 -11.41
C CYS A 73 15.61 9.45 -10.72
N GLU A 74 15.37 9.29 -9.42
CA GLU A 74 15.68 8.06 -8.68
C GLU A 74 14.78 6.87 -9.09
N ILE A 75 13.59 7.11 -9.61
CA ILE A 75 12.75 6.10 -10.24
C ILE A 75 13.41 5.61 -11.55
N GLY A 76 14.16 6.47 -12.23
CA GLY A 76 14.85 6.19 -13.49
C GLY A 76 14.27 6.96 -14.69
N TYR A 77 13.53 8.03 -14.43
CA TYR A 77 13.13 9.02 -15.43
C TYR A 77 14.09 10.21 -15.38
N ASP A 78 15.30 10.01 -15.90
CA ASP A 78 16.44 10.93 -15.83
C ASP A 78 16.96 11.38 -17.21
N SER A 79 16.26 10.99 -18.28
CA SER A 79 16.57 11.37 -19.66
C SER A 79 15.34 11.25 -20.57
N ASP A 80 15.40 11.94 -21.71
CA ASP A 80 14.35 11.85 -22.74
C ASP A 80 14.23 10.44 -23.36
N ASP A 81 15.26 9.61 -23.28
CA ASP A 81 15.28 8.25 -23.83
C ASP A 81 14.22 7.34 -23.21
N VAL A 82 13.81 7.63 -21.96
CA VAL A 82 12.75 6.91 -21.23
C VAL A 82 11.41 7.63 -21.27
N CYS A 83 11.24 8.59 -22.18
CA CYS A 83 9.99 9.33 -22.44
C CYS A 83 9.55 10.30 -21.33
N PHE A 84 10.36 10.54 -20.31
CA PHE A 84 10.12 11.51 -19.24
C PHE A 84 11.45 11.83 -18.56
N ASP A 85 11.70 13.09 -18.25
CA ASP A 85 12.94 13.52 -17.61
C ASP A 85 12.66 14.45 -16.43
N GLY A 86 12.96 13.98 -15.22
CA GLY A 86 12.81 14.73 -13.98
C GLY A 86 13.68 15.98 -13.89
N ASN A 87 14.77 16.07 -14.69
CA ASN A 87 15.63 17.25 -14.72
C ASN A 87 15.00 18.41 -15.50
N THR A 88 14.17 18.12 -16.51
CA THR A 88 13.69 19.10 -17.49
C THR A 88 12.18 19.24 -17.54
N CYS A 89 11.40 18.32 -16.96
CA CYS A 89 9.95 18.42 -16.97
C CYS A 89 9.44 19.69 -16.25
N ASP A 90 8.32 20.21 -16.69
CA ASP A 90 7.65 21.32 -16.03
C ASP A 90 7.06 20.86 -14.70
N ILE A 91 7.39 21.53 -13.59
CA ILE A 91 6.81 21.27 -12.27
C ILE A 91 5.99 22.47 -11.83
N ILE A 92 4.71 22.23 -11.57
CA ILE A 92 3.77 23.24 -11.06
C ILE A 92 3.47 22.88 -9.60
N VAL A 93 3.69 23.84 -8.69
CA VAL A 93 3.41 23.67 -7.26
C VAL A 93 2.27 24.61 -6.86
N HIS A 94 1.21 24.02 -6.27
CA HIS A 94 0.07 24.74 -5.72
C HIS A 94 -0.32 24.12 -4.38
N MET A 95 0.49 24.45 -3.35
CA MET A 95 0.28 24.02 -1.97
C MET A 95 -0.19 25.18 -1.13
N GLU A 96 -1.24 24.96 -0.34
CA GLU A 96 -1.85 25.95 0.53
C GLU A 96 -1.78 25.53 2.00
N GLU A 97 -2.11 26.42 2.94
CA GLU A 97 -2.31 26.07 4.33
C GLU A 97 -3.68 25.40 4.53
N GLN A 98 -3.75 24.44 5.45
CA GLN A 98 -5.01 23.76 5.79
C GLN A 98 -6.05 24.77 6.30
N SER A 99 -7.31 24.59 5.91
CA SER A 99 -8.45 25.39 6.40
C SER A 99 -8.56 25.37 7.92
N ALA A 100 -8.71 26.57 8.53
CA ALA A 100 -8.89 26.70 9.97
C ALA A 100 -10.14 25.96 10.51
N ASP A 101 -11.19 25.83 9.70
CA ASP A 101 -12.42 25.13 10.10
C ASP A 101 -12.19 23.62 10.23
N ILE A 102 -11.40 23.02 9.34
CA ILE A 102 -11.01 21.60 9.42
C ILE A 102 -10.11 21.38 10.64
N ALA A 103 -9.12 22.25 10.85
CA ALA A 103 -8.20 22.17 11.98
C ALA A 103 -8.94 22.18 13.33
N MET A 104 -9.95 23.02 13.50
CA MET A 104 -10.76 23.07 14.74
C MET A 104 -11.55 21.78 15.00
N GLY A 105 -11.98 21.08 13.95
CA GLY A 105 -12.75 19.84 14.06
C GLY A 105 -11.89 18.64 14.48
N VAL A 106 -10.61 18.64 14.10
CA VAL A 106 -9.71 17.48 14.23
C VAL A 106 -8.74 17.60 15.39
N ASN A 107 -8.27 18.82 15.71
CA ASN A 107 -7.26 19.06 16.75
C ASN A 107 -7.76 18.83 18.18
N GLU A 108 -9.07 18.79 18.38
CA GLU A 108 -9.68 18.42 19.65
C GLU A 108 -10.90 17.53 19.41
N SER A 109 -10.83 16.27 19.90
CA SER A 109 -11.88 15.28 19.69
C SER A 109 -13.21 15.66 20.36
N TYR A 110 -14.29 15.07 19.88
CA TYR A 110 -15.63 15.18 20.47
C TYR A 110 -15.62 14.72 21.93
N GLU A 111 -14.96 13.62 22.25
CA GLU A 111 -14.84 13.05 23.59
C GLU A 111 -14.06 13.97 24.56
N SER A 112 -13.04 14.67 24.04
CA SER A 112 -12.29 15.67 24.81
C SER A 112 -13.15 16.90 25.13
N LYS A 113 -13.89 17.42 24.14
CA LYS A 113 -14.78 18.58 24.29
C LYS A 113 -15.93 18.34 25.26
N GLU A 114 -16.49 17.13 25.26
CA GLU A 114 -17.55 16.74 26.20
C GLU A 114 -17.02 16.28 27.57
N GLY A 115 -15.70 16.11 27.71
CA GLY A 115 -15.08 15.64 28.95
C GLY A 115 -15.39 14.17 29.29
N SER A 116 -15.85 13.39 28.31
CA SER A 116 -16.20 11.99 28.49
C SER A 116 -14.97 11.08 28.54
N GLN A 117 -13.84 11.48 27.93
CA GLN A 117 -12.55 10.83 28.02
C GLN A 117 -11.44 11.85 28.29
N LYS A 118 -10.41 11.41 29.03
CA LYS A 118 -9.24 12.23 29.39
C LYS A 118 -7.97 11.46 29.04
N GLY A 119 -6.95 12.18 28.57
CA GLY A 119 -5.63 11.60 28.24
C GLY A 119 -5.20 12.01 26.82
N GLU A 120 -3.92 11.85 26.55
CA GLU A 120 -3.32 12.27 25.28
C GLU A 120 -3.95 11.58 24.06
N ASP A 121 -4.38 10.33 24.20
CA ASP A 121 -4.97 9.53 23.12
C ASP A 121 -6.42 9.93 22.78
N ALA A 122 -7.09 10.63 23.69
CA ALA A 122 -8.42 11.18 23.48
C ALA A 122 -8.41 12.59 22.87
N LEU A 123 -7.24 13.23 22.73
CA LEU A 123 -7.15 14.61 22.26
C LEU A 123 -7.47 14.76 20.78
N ILE A 124 -6.99 13.84 19.95
CA ILE A 124 -7.10 13.94 18.49
C ILE A 124 -8.27 13.07 18.01
N GLY A 125 -9.24 13.72 17.34
CA GLY A 125 -10.31 13.02 16.62
C GLY A 125 -9.85 12.52 15.25
N ALA A 126 -10.64 11.63 14.64
CA ALA A 126 -10.40 11.19 13.28
C ALA A 126 -10.42 12.37 12.30
N GLY A 127 -9.44 12.43 11.41
CA GLY A 127 -9.29 13.52 10.45
C GLY A 127 -10.40 13.56 9.38
N ASP A 128 -11.11 12.45 9.21
CA ASP A 128 -12.26 12.35 8.32
C ASP A 128 -13.19 11.22 8.80
N GLN A 129 -14.38 11.14 8.25
CA GLN A 129 -15.22 9.96 8.29
C GLN A 129 -14.71 8.91 7.29
N GLY A 130 -14.97 7.62 7.55
CA GLY A 130 -14.65 6.58 6.58
C GLY A 130 -14.67 5.18 7.16
N MET A 131 -14.46 4.21 6.30
CA MET A 131 -14.25 2.82 6.67
C MET A 131 -12.94 2.33 6.08
N MET A 132 -12.15 1.61 6.87
CA MET A 132 -10.84 1.09 6.51
C MET A 132 -10.79 -0.40 6.75
N PHE A 133 -10.07 -1.11 5.90
CA PHE A 133 -10.00 -2.56 5.95
C PHE A 133 -8.57 -3.04 6.16
N GLY A 134 -8.45 -4.10 6.94
CA GLY A 134 -7.23 -4.87 7.11
C GLY A 134 -7.51 -6.34 6.79
N TYR A 135 -6.53 -7.02 6.23
CA TYR A 135 -6.66 -8.42 5.83
C TYR A 135 -5.36 -9.18 6.08
N ALA A 136 -5.50 -10.45 6.41
CA ALA A 136 -4.39 -11.40 6.46
C ALA A 136 -4.91 -12.80 6.14
N CYS A 137 -4.05 -13.63 5.56
CA CYS A 137 -4.32 -15.04 5.31
C CYS A 137 -3.03 -15.87 5.39
N THR A 138 -3.17 -17.19 5.50
CA THR A 138 -2.04 -18.13 5.65
C THR A 138 -1.37 -18.52 4.33
N GLU A 139 -1.74 -17.91 3.20
CA GLU A 139 -1.26 -18.31 1.85
C GLU A 139 0.24 -18.05 1.64
N THR A 140 0.82 -17.06 2.32
CA THR A 140 2.25 -16.71 2.21
C THR A 140 2.87 -16.46 3.58
N LYS A 141 4.20 -16.50 3.65
CA LYS A 141 4.94 -16.19 4.89
C LYS A 141 4.73 -14.75 5.38
N GLU A 142 4.38 -13.83 4.48
CA GLU A 142 4.02 -12.45 4.78
C GLU A 142 2.61 -12.32 5.35
N LEU A 143 1.84 -13.42 5.34
CA LEU A 143 0.40 -13.48 5.63
C LEU A 143 -0.39 -12.57 4.68
N MET A 144 -0.06 -12.67 3.40
CA MET A 144 -0.69 -11.97 2.27
C MET A 144 -1.28 -12.97 1.27
N PRO A 145 -2.28 -12.57 0.48
CA PRO A 145 -2.77 -13.39 -0.63
C PRO A 145 -1.66 -13.68 -1.65
N MET A 146 -1.58 -14.94 -2.10
CA MET A 146 -0.52 -15.41 -3.00
C MET A 146 -0.47 -14.62 -4.31
N SER A 147 -1.62 -14.36 -4.93
CA SER A 147 -1.68 -13.64 -6.22
C SER A 147 -1.14 -12.21 -6.09
N ALA A 148 -1.50 -11.49 -5.01
CA ALA A 148 -1.02 -10.13 -4.74
C ALA A 148 0.50 -10.12 -4.43
N GLN A 149 0.94 -11.02 -3.56
CA GLN A 149 2.35 -11.11 -3.15
C GLN A 149 3.27 -11.45 -4.33
N LEU A 150 2.87 -12.39 -5.18
CA LEU A 150 3.64 -12.73 -6.38
C LEU A 150 3.65 -11.59 -7.40
N ALA A 151 2.52 -10.91 -7.62
CA ALA A 151 2.47 -9.75 -8.51
C ALA A 151 3.41 -8.63 -8.02
N HIS A 152 3.40 -8.29 -6.74
CA HIS A 152 4.33 -7.31 -6.15
C HIS A 152 5.79 -7.74 -6.29
N SER A 153 6.07 -9.00 -5.97
CA SER A 153 7.44 -9.55 -6.05
C SER A 153 7.98 -9.50 -7.47
N MET A 154 7.15 -9.80 -8.48
CA MET A 154 7.55 -9.68 -9.90
C MET A 154 7.76 -8.22 -10.32
N ALA A 155 6.87 -7.29 -9.93
CA ALA A 155 7.05 -5.88 -10.24
C ALA A 155 8.34 -5.30 -9.62
N LYS A 156 8.62 -5.68 -8.37
CA LYS A 156 9.87 -5.33 -7.68
C LYS A 156 11.10 -5.95 -8.36
N LYS A 157 11.01 -7.23 -8.77
CA LYS A 157 12.10 -7.92 -9.50
C LYS A 157 12.35 -7.29 -10.86
N LEU A 158 11.29 -6.88 -11.58
CA LEU A 158 11.38 -6.18 -12.86
C LEU A 158 12.17 -4.87 -12.73
N ALA A 159 11.86 -4.05 -11.72
CA ALA A 159 12.60 -2.83 -11.44
C ALA A 159 14.05 -3.11 -11.01
N ALA A 160 14.28 -4.16 -10.22
CA ALA A 160 15.62 -4.53 -9.76
C ALA A 160 16.56 -4.90 -10.92
N VAL A 161 16.12 -5.75 -11.87
CA VAL A 161 16.96 -6.16 -13.02
C VAL A 161 17.22 -5.03 -14.01
N ARG A 162 16.39 -3.99 -14.03
CA ARG A 162 16.65 -2.74 -14.74
C ARG A 162 17.74 -1.94 -14.02
N LYS A 163 17.55 -1.67 -12.72
CA LYS A 163 18.43 -0.80 -11.92
C LYS A 163 19.83 -1.37 -11.70
N ASP A 164 19.98 -2.69 -11.59
CA ASP A 164 21.27 -3.35 -11.42
C ASP A 164 22.03 -3.56 -12.75
N GLY A 165 21.42 -3.17 -13.88
CA GLY A 165 22.03 -3.26 -15.21
C GLY A 165 21.98 -4.68 -15.83
N THR A 166 21.31 -5.63 -15.20
CA THR A 166 21.10 -6.98 -15.78
C THR A 166 20.34 -6.90 -17.11
N LEU A 167 19.32 -6.03 -17.17
CA LEU A 167 18.54 -5.75 -18.38
C LEU A 167 18.46 -4.23 -18.62
N PRO A 168 19.54 -3.62 -19.13
CA PRO A 168 19.66 -2.15 -19.23
C PRO A 168 18.74 -1.52 -20.28
N TYR A 169 18.13 -2.32 -21.14
CA TYR A 169 17.18 -1.87 -22.16
C TYR A 169 15.74 -1.67 -21.63
N LEU A 170 15.47 -2.03 -20.36
CA LEU A 170 14.14 -1.84 -19.77
C LEU A 170 13.94 -0.38 -19.36
N GLY A 171 12.72 0.13 -19.65
CA GLY A 171 12.26 1.41 -19.10
C GLY A 171 11.64 1.25 -17.70
N PRO A 172 11.35 2.38 -17.03
CA PRO A 172 10.82 2.34 -15.66
C PRO A 172 9.39 1.80 -15.54
N ASP A 173 8.55 1.96 -16.57
CA ASP A 173 7.13 1.58 -16.54
C ASP A 173 6.93 0.09 -16.79
N GLY A 174 6.06 -0.51 -15.99
CA GLY A 174 5.70 -1.91 -16.14
C GLY A 174 4.55 -2.33 -15.25
N LYS A 175 3.92 -3.45 -15.64
CA LYS A 175 2.80 -4.07 -14.92
C LYS A 175 3.01 -5.56 -14.82
N THR A 176 2.52 -6.14 -13.74
CA THR A 176 2.53 -7.59 -13.52
C THR A 176 1.15 -8.03 -13.05
N GLN A 177 0.76 -9.25 -13.41
CA GLN A 177 -0.50 -9.83 -12.99
C GLN A 177 -0.31 -11.32 -12.80
N VAL A 178 -0.91 -11.89 -11.74
CA VAL A 178 -0.88 -13.32 -11.43
C VAL A 178 -2.29 -13.81 -11.19
N THR A 179 -2.65 -14.88 -11.87
CA THR A 179 -3.89 -15.63 -11.65
C THR A 179 -3.57 -16.94 -10.96
N VAL A 180 -4.11 -17.14 -9.78
CA VAL A 180 -4.00 -18.35 -8.97
C VAL A 180 -5.25 -19.20 -9.14
N GLU A 181 -5.08 -20.49 -9.32
CA GLU A 181 -6.17 -21.47 -9.29
C GLU A 181 -6.28 -22.07 -7.89
N TYR A 182 -7.50 -22.05 -7.36
CA TYR A 182 -7.89 -22.62 -6.06
C TYR A 182 -8.84 -23.79 -6.27
N ASP A 183 -8.74 -24.84 -5.43
CA ASP A 183 -9.76 -25.88 -5.30
C ASP A 183 -10.12 -26.03 -3.81
N ASP A 184 -11.40 -25.82 -3.50
CA ASP A 184 -11.92 -25.82 -2.11
C ASP A 184 -11.12 -24.97 -1.11
N GLY A 185 -10.61 -23.81 -1.58
CA GLY A 185 -9.86 -22.86 -0.78
C GLY A 185 -8.35 -23.04 -0.84
N GLU A 186 -7.86 -24.20 -1.25
CA GLU A 186 -6.43 -24.50 -1.34
C GLU A 186 -5.83 -24.05 -2.69
N ILE A 187 -4.60 -23.56 -2.66
CA ILE A 187 -3.87 -23.17 -3.87
C ILE A 187 -3.44 -24.44 -4.63
N VAL A 188 -3.83 -24.53 -5.89
CA VAL A 188 -3.49 -25.67 -6.76
C VAL A 188 -2.30 -25.33 -7.66
N ARG A 189 -2.36 -24.21 -8.38
CA ARG A 189 -1.36 -23.80 -9.37
C ARG A 189 -1.49 -22.34 -9.76
N ILE A 190 -0.51 -21.85 -10.48
CA ILE A 190 -0.60 -20.58 -11.18
C ILE A 190 -1.16 -20.84 -12.59
N ASP A 191 -2.34 -20.30 -12.87
CA ASP A 191 -2.99 -20.44 -14.19
C ASP A 191 -2.38 -19.49 -15.21
N THR A 192 -2.20 -18.23 -14.86
CA THR A 192 -1.76 -17.19 -15.82
C THR A 192 -0.82 -16.20 -15.16
N VAL A 193 0.24 -15.85 -15.90
CA VAL A 193 1.17 -14.78 -15.56
C VAL A 193 1.23 -13.77 -16.70
N VAL A 194 1.05 -12.49 -16.38
CA VAL A 194 1.18 -11.38 -17.34
C VAL A 194 2.28 -10.44 -16.88
N VAL A 195 3.19 -10.09 -17.78
CA VAL A 195 4.20 -9.06 -17.58
C VAL A 195 4.16 -8.11 -18.78
N SER A 196 3.91 -6.82 -18.49
CA SER A 196 4.07 -5.75 -19.49
C SER A 196 5.19 -4.84 -19.03
N THR A 197 6.21 -4.63 -19.86
CA THR A 197 7.38 -3.84 -19.50
C THR A 197 7.79 -2.92 -20.63
N GLN A 198 8.09 -1.67 -20.28
CA GLN A 198 8.67 -0.70 -21.19
C GLN A 198 10.09 -1.16 -21.56
N HIS A 199 10.48 -0.97 -22.84
CA HIS A 199 11.79 -1.36 -23.35
C HIS A 199 12.25 -0.43 -24.48
N SER A 200 13.57 -0.39 -24.73
CA SER A 200 14.13 0.35 -25.86
C SER A 200 13.68 -0.21 -27.22
N ALA A 201 13.73 0.66 -28.25
CA ALA A 201 13.17 0.35 -29.58
C ALA A 201 13.97 -0.71 -30.36
N ASP A 202 15.24 -0.89 -30.02
CA ASP A 202 16.23 -1.75 -30.70
C ASP A 202 16.26 -3.21 -30.20
N VAL A 203 15.48 -3.51 -29.15
CA VAL A 203 15.38 -4.90 -28.62
C VAL A 203 14.20 -5.63 -29.23
N SER A 204 14.43 -6.88 -29.65
CA SER A 204 13.35 -7.72 -30.20
C SER A 204 12.37 -8.18 -29.12
N LEU A 205 11.12 -8.39 -29.51
CA LEU A 205 10.10 -8.90 -28.60
C LEU A 205 10.41 -10.33 -28.10
N GLU A 206 11.07 -11.16 -28.93
CA GLU A 206 11.52 -12.50 -28.56
C GLU A 206 12.55 -12.41 -27.42
N GLN A 207 13.50 -11.47 -27.51
CA GLN A 207 14.48 -11.25 -26.45
C GLN A 207 13.80 -10.80 -25.15
N VAL A 208 12.91 -9.81 -25.22
CA VAL A 208 12.15 -9.35 -24.05
C VAL A 208 11.40 -10.52 -23.40
N ARG A 209 10.72 -11.36 -24.18
CA ARG A 209 9.99 -12.53 -23.66
C ARG A 209 10.89 -13.54 -22.98
N ALA A 210 12.02 -13.88 -23.61
CA ALA A 210 13.00 -14.81 -23.04
C ALA A 210 13.58 -14.29 -21.71
N ASP A 211 13.92 -13.00 -21.68
CA ASP A 211 14.52 -12.37 -20.51
C ASP A 211 13.51 -12.22 -19.36
N MET A 212 12.26 -11.88 -19.63
CA MET A 212 11.22 -11.84 -18.59
C MET A 212 11.00 -13.21 -17.96
N MET A 213 10.97 -14.27 -18.76
CA MET A 213 10.88 -15.65 -18.25
C MET A 213 12.08 -15.98 -17.36
N LYS A 214 13.29 -15.68 -17.81
CA LYS A 214 14.53 -16.06 -17.14
C LYS A 214 14.83 -15.25 -15.87
N TYR A 215 14.64 -13.94 -15.92
CA TYR A 215 15.14 -13.01 -14.88
C TYR A 215 14.05 -12.47 -13.97
N VAL A 216 12.77 -12.57 -14.36
CA VAL A 216 11.64 -11.99 -13.59
C VAL A 216 10.67 -13.08 -13.12
N ILE A 217 10.12 -13.88 -14.03
CA ILE A 217 9.03 -14.82 -13.72
C ILE A 217 9.55 -16.02 -12.93
N ARG A 218 10.47 -16.81 -13.51
CA ARG A 218 10.97 -18.03 -12.87
C ARG A 218 11.70 -17.81 -11.53
N PRO A 219 12.44 -16.71 -11.29
CA PRO A 219 13.05 -16.48 -10.00
C PRO A 219 12.06 -16.10 -8.89
N VAL A 220 10.83 -15.69 -9.22
CA VAL A 220 9.82 -15.20 -8.28
C VAL A 220 8.74 -16.24 -8.01
N ILE A 221 8.24 -16.90 -9.03
CA ILE A 221 7.14 -17.86 -8.89
C ILE A 221 7.72 -19.24 -8.52
N PRO A 222 7.23 -19.88 -7.43
CA PRO A 222 7.64 -21.22 -7.05
C PRO A 222 7.42 -22.22 -8.20
N GLU A 223 8.42 -23.06 -8.49
CA GLU A 223 8.40 -23.97 -9.65
C GLU A 223 7.31 -25.04 -9.51
N ASP A 224 7.01 -25.45 -8.30
CA ASP A 224 5.96 -26.43 -7.96
C ASP A 224 4.53 -25.91 -8.20
N LEU A 225 4.36 -24.60 -8.34
CA LEU A 225 3.09 -23.98 -8.72
C LEU A 225 2.94 -23.79 -10.25
N LEU A 226 3.99 -24.07 -11.03
CA LEU A 226 3.98 -23.97 -12.50
C LEU A 226 3.83 -25.34 -13.13
N ASP A 227 3.01 -25.44 -14.17
CA ASP A 227 2.83 -26.67 -14.95
C ASP A 227 2.80 -26.43 -16.46
N GLY A 228 2.53 -27.46 -17.24
CA GLY A 228 2.46 -27.39 -18.71
C GLY A 228 1.28 -26.60 -19.26
N GLU A 229 0.30 -26.28 -18.42
CA GLU A 229 -0.90 -25.51 -18.79
C GLU A 229 -0.83 -24.05 -18.34
N THR A 230 0.20 -23.67 -17.57
CA THR A 230 0.42 -22.28 -17.13
C THR A 230 0.65 -21.37 -18.34
N LYS A 231 -0.13 -20.31 -18.44
CA LYS A 231 -0.09 -19.34 -19.54
C LYS A 231 0.81 -18.17 -19.19
N PHE A 232 1.70 -17.82 -20.10
CA PHE A 232 2.60 -16.66 -19.95
C PHE A 232 2.34 -15.64 -21.05
N TYR A 233 2.01 -14.42 -20.65
CA TYR A 233 1.82 -13.30 -21.55
C TYR A 233 2.84 -12.18 -21.24
N VAL A 234 3.86 -12.06 -22.08
CA VAL A 234 4.87 -11.01 -21.98
C VAL A 234 4.68 -10.05 -23.14
N ASN A 235 4.42 -8.77 -22.83
CA ASN A 235 4.08 -7.72 -23.79
C ASN A 235 3.09 -8.25 -24.85
N PRO A 236 1.88 -8.69 -24.46
CA PRO A 236 0.93 -9.33 -25.39
C PRO A 236 0.45 -8.40 -26.51
N THR A 237 0.47 -7.08 -26.28
CA THR A 237 0.15 -6.07 -27.29
C THR A 237 1.30 -5.80 -28.26
N GLY A 238 2.48 -6.41 -28.04
CA GLY A 238 3.68 -6.23 -28.83
C GLY A 238 4.62 -5.17 -28.23
N ARG A 239 4.95 -4.15 -29.01
CA ARG A 239 5.93 -3.11 -28.67
C ARG A 239 5.44 -2.20 -27.56
N PHE A 240 6.27 -2.02 -26.50
CA PHE A 240 6.01 -1.08 -25.39
C PHE A 240 7.23 -0.17 -25.17
N VAL A 241 7.44 0.76 -26.08
CA VAL A 241 8.55 1.72 -26.05
C VAL A 241 8.11 3.03 -25.40
N ILE A 242 6.93 3.55 -25.76
CA ILE A 242 6.36 4.72 -25.11
C ILE A 242 5.65 4.28 -23.83
N GLY A 243 6.17 4.71 -22.69
CA GLY A 243 5.65 4.40 -21.37
C GLY A 243 5.72 5.61 -20.43
N GLY A 244 5.45 5.37 -19.16
CA GLY A 244 5.43 6.40 -18.14
C GLY A 244 4.44 7.52 -18.40
N PRO A 245 4.68 8.73 -17.88
CA PRO A 245 3.78 9.89 -18.08
C PRO A 245 3.52 10.27 -19.52
N MET A 246 4.42 9.93 -20.45
CA MET A 246 4.19 10.13 -21.87
C MET A 246 3.10 9.18 -22.42
N GLY A 247 3.10 7.92 -21.97
CA GLY A 247 2.13 6.92 -22.40
C GLY A 247 0.75 7.16 -21.80
N ASP A 248 0.66 7.36 -20.49
CA ASP A 248 -0.59 7.53 -19.75
C ASP A 248 -0.45 8.61 -18.66
N SER A 249 -1.58 9.17 -18.22
CA SER A 249 -1.61 10.12 -17.11
C SER A 249 -1.50 9.39 -15.77
N GLY A 250 -0.86 10.03 -14.79
CA GLY A 250 -0.79 9.56 -13.42
C GLY A 250 -1.46 10.53 -12.45
N LEU A 251 -2.05 9.97 -11.40
CA LEU A 251 -2.57 10.70 -10.25
C LEU A 251 -2.28 9.94 -8.96
N THR A 252 -2.05 10.68 -7.87
CA THR A 252 -1.95 10.10 -6.53
C THR A 252 -3.24 9.36 -6.16
N GLY A 253 -3.11 8.17 -5.57
CA GLY A 253 -4.25 7.42 -5.05
C GLY A 253 -5.10 6.67 -6.08
N ARG A 254 -4.57 6.39 -7.27
CA ARG A 254 -5.28 5.60 -8.31
C ARG A 254 -4.89 4.13 -8.38
N LYS A 255 -4.05 3.65 -7.46
CA LYS A 255 -3.63 2.24 -7.36
C LYS A 255 -3.95 1.63 -5.99
N ILE A 256 -5.09 2.02 -5.41
CA ILE A 256 -5.47 1.66 -4.04
C ILE A 256 -5.62 0.15 -3.81
N ILE A 257 -5.98 -0.61 -4.82
CA ILE A 257 -6.08 -2.07 -4.74
C ILE A 257 -4.70 -2.73 -4.82
N VAL A 258 -3.79 -2.17 -5.62
CA VAL A 258 -2.35 -2.54 -5.64
C VAL A 258 -1.70 -2.21 -4.28
N ASP A 259 -2.07 -1.09 -3.68
CA ASP A 259 -1.52 -0.66 -2.39
C ASP A 259 -1.93 -1.56 -1.22
N THR A 260 -3.02 -2.32 -1.35
CA THR A 260 -3.61 -3.13 -0.29
C THR A 260 -3.47 -4.64 -0.56
N TYR A 261 -4.54 -5.32 -0.96
CA TYR A 261 -4.57 -6.79 -0.96
C TYR A 261 -4.90 -7.40 -2.32
N GLY A 262 -4.75 -6.64 -3.43
CA GLY A 262 -4.95 -7.15 -4.79
C GLY A 262 -6.38 -7.62 -5.09
N GLY A 263 -7.38 -7.14 -4.34
CA GLY A 263 -8.79 -7.47 -4.51
C GLY A 263 -9.31 -8.61 -3.62
N HIS A 264 -8.47 -9.21 -2.76
CA HIS A 264 -8.89 -10.26 -1.82
C HIS A 264 -9.71 -9.73 -0.63
N SER A 265 -9.53 -8.48 -0.27
CA SER A 265 -10.23 -7.79 0.81
C SER A 265 -11.15 -6.72 0.26
N SER A 266 -12.15 -6.37 1.05
CA SER A 266 -12.92 -5.14 0.88
C SER A 266 -12.01 -3.91 0.92
N HIS A 267 -12.46 -2.78 0.38
CA HIS A 267 -11.74 -1.52 0.39
C HIS A 267 -12.68 -0.34 0.68
N GLY A 268 -12.25 0.57 1.56
CA GLY A 268 -13.07 1.74 1.93
C GLY A 268 -13.02 2.91 0.95
N GLY A 269 -12.12 2.86 -0.05
CA GLY A 269 -11.95 3.89 -1.07
C GLY A 269 -10.86 4.92 -0.76
N GLY A 270 -10.35 5.00 0.47
CA GLY A 270 -9.31 5.94 0.88
C GLY A 270 -7.93 5.61 0.30
N ALA A 271 -7.26 6.58 -0.31
CA ALA A 271 -5.88 6.48 -0.74
C ALA A 271 -4.92 6.76 0.43
N PHE A 272 -3.69 6.22 0.37
CA PHE A 272 -2.68 6.37 1.41
C PHE A 272 -1.70 7.51 1.12
N SER A 273 -1.10 7.50 -0.08
CA SER A 273 0.02 8.38 -0.43
C SER A 273 -0.33 9.85 -0.28
N GLY A 274 0.63 10.64 0.22
CA GLY A 274 0.51 12.07 0.44
C GLY A 274 -0.24 12.49 1.72
N LYS A 275 -0.83 11.54 2.45
CA LYS A 275 -1.59 11.81 3.68
C LYS A 275 -0.74 11.58 4.93
N ASP A 276 -0.69 12.56 5.84
CA ASP A 276 -0.11 12.38 7.17
C ASP A 276 -0.93 11.40 8.04
N PRO A 277 -0.37 10.85 9.12
CA PRO A 277 -1.02 9.78 9.88
C PRO A 277 -2.26 10.22 10.70
N THR A 278 -2.62 11.49 10.77
CA THR A 278 -3.91 11.92 11.37
C THR A 278 -5.09 11.54 10.46
N LYS A 279 -4.84 11.31 9.18
CA LYS A 279 -5.84 10.81 8.21
C LYS A 279 -6.03 9.32 8.41
N VAL A 280 -7.20 8.95 8.94
CA VAL A 280 -7.56 7.55 9.27
C VAL A 280 -7.58 6.63 8.06
N ASP A 281 -7.81 7.15 6.86
CA ASP A 281 -7.65 6.40 5.60
C ASP A 281 -6.33 5.64 5.56
N ARG A 282 -5.25 6.25 6.03
CA ARG A 282 -3.93 5.65 6.10
C ARG A 282 -3.68 4.93 7.43
N SER A 283 -3.76 5.63 8.54
CA SER A 283 -3.38 5.11 9.85
C SER A 283 -4.26 3.95 10.31
N ALA A 284 -5.58 4.06 10.14
CA ALA A 284 -6.50 3.00 10.54
C ALA A 284 -6.46 1.80 9.59
N ALA A 285 -6.15 1.97 8.30
CA ALA A 285 -5.90 0.85 7.39
C ALA A 285 -4.65 0.05 7.82
N TYR A 286 -3.58 0.73 8.25
CA TYR A 286 -2.39 0.06 8.79
C TYR A 286 -2.69 -0.63 10.12
N MET A 287 -3.49 -0.01 10.99
CA MET A 287 -3.92 -0.65 12.24
C MET A 287 -4.79 -1.87 11.97
N ALA A 288 -5.73 -1.79 11.06
CA ALA A 288 -6.56 -2.92 10.66
C ALA A 288 -5.71 -4.09 10.11
N ARG A 289 -4.67 -3.79 9.29
CA ARG A 289 -3.68 -4.79 8.85
C ARG A 289 -2.94 -5.40 10.04
N TYR A 290 -2.45 -4.58 10.96
CA TYR A 290 -1.75 -5.05 12.15
C TYR A 290 -2.60 -6.01 12.97
N ILE A 291 -3.87 -5.67 13.19
CA ILE A 291 -4.83 -6.51 13.92
C ILE A 291 -5.07 -7.83 13.17
N ALA A 292 -5.46 -7.78 11.89
CA ALA A 292 -5.74 -8.97 11.08
C ALA A 292 -4.53 -9.91 11.04
N LYS A 293 -3.32 -9.36 10.86
CA LYS A 293 -2.08 -10.13 10.83
C LYS A 293 -1.80 -10.83 12.15
N ASN A 294 -2.02 -10.18 13.29
CA ASN A 294 -1.84 -10.78 14.61
C ASN A 294 -2.90 -11.85 14.91
N VAL A 295 -4.14 -11.68 14.46
CA VAL A 295 -5.20 -12.71 14.60
C VAL A 295 -4.80 -13.99 13.85
N VAL A 296 -4.34 -13.87 12.59
CA VAL A 296 -3.90 -15.01 11.78
C VAL A 296 -2.62 -15.62 12.34
N ALA A 297 -1.63 -14.82 12.72
CA ALA A 297 -0.38 -15.28 13.33
C ALA A 297 -0.60 -15.99 14.68
N ALA A 298 -1.64 -15.65 15.43
CA ALA A 298 -2.03 -16.33 16.65
C ALA A 298 -2.67 -17.71 16.41
N GLY A 299 -2.98 -18.06 15.16
CA GLY A 299 -3.70 -19.28 14.77
C GLY A 299 -5.17 -19.25 15.19
N ILE A 300 -5.77 -18.07 15.32
CA ILE A 300 -7.20 -17.89 15.66
C ILE A 300 -8.06 -18.12 14.42
N ALA A 301 -7.58 -17.73 13.25
CA ALA A 301 -8.23 -17.94 11.95
C ALA A 301 -7.16 -18.12 10.87
N ASP A 302 -7.49 -18.80 9.76
CA ASP A 302 -6.60 -18.90 8.59
C ASP A 302 -6.76 -17.66 7.68
N VAL A 303 -7.92 -17.03 7.73
CA VAL A 303 -8.24 -15.78 7.01
C VAL A 303 -8.94 -14.82 7.98
N CYS A 304 -8.57 -13.55 7.96
CA CYS A 304 -9.20 -12.52 8.78
C CYS A 304 -9.27 -11.20 8.03
N GLU A 305 -10.48 -10.66 7.89
CA GLU A 305 -10.75 -9.27 7.48
C GLU A 305 -11.24 -8.47 8.67
N ILE A 306 -10.70 -7.28 8.84
CA ILE A 306 -11.09 -6.31 9.88
C ILE A 306 -11.59 -5.05 9.19
N GLN A 307 -12.77 -4.57 9.61
CA GLN A 307 -13.26 -3.25 9.25
C GLN A 307 -13.22 -2.33 10.47
N LEU A 308 -12.61 -1.16 10.31
CA LEU A 308 -12.70 -0.04 11.24
C LEU A 308 -13.46 1.11 10.58
N ALA A 309 -14.38 1.75 11.29
CA ALA A 309 -15.08 2.92 10.77
C ALA A 309 -15.01 4.07 11.77
N TYR A 310 -14.88 5.30 11.26
CA TYR A 310 -14.76 6.52 12.06
C TYR A 310 -15.76 7.57 11.58
N ALA A 311 -16.11 8.47 12.51
CA ALA A 311 -16.76 9.74 12.22
C ALA A 311 -15.73 10.87 12.40
N ILE A 312 -15.79 11.89 11.55
CA ILE A 312 -14.88 13.04 11.64
C ILE A 312 -14.93 13.68 13.04
N GLY A 313 -13.77 13.97 13.60
CA GLY A 313 -13.64 14.59 14.92
C GLY A 313 -13.90 13.65 16.11
N VAL A 314 -14.27 12.38 15.89
CA VAL A 314 -14.49 11.39 16.95
C VAL A 314 -13.24 10.52 17.07
N ALA A 315 -12.75 10.28 18.30
CA ALA A 315 -11.55 9.49 18.52
C ALA A 315 -11.82 7.98 18.48
N GLU A 316 -12.90 7.53 19.12
CA GLU A 316 -13.26 6.10 19.12
C GLU A 316 -13.83 5.66 17.77
N PRO A 317 -13.48 4.47 17.27
CA PRO A 317 -14.12 3.94 16.07
C PRO A 317 -15.62 3.70 16.33
N VAL A 318 -16.47 4.16 15.41
CA VAL A 318 -17.93 3.96 15.48
C VAL A 318 -18.32 2.50 15.26
N SER A 319 -17.48 1.73 14.56
CA SER A 319 -17.65 0.28 14.46
C SER A 319 -16.32 -0.45 14.26
N VAL A 320 -16.27 -1.69 14.78
CA VAL A 320 -15.20 -2.67 14.56
C VAL A 320 -15.90 -3.95 14.16
N SER A 321 -15.68 -4.41 12.94
CA SER A 321 -16.23 -5.65 12.40
C SER A 321 -15.13 -6.62 12.05
N VAL A 322 -15.41 -7.91 12.20
CA VAL A 322 -14.50 -9.02 11.90
C VAL A 322 -15.23 -9.99 10.99
N ASP A 323 -14.55 -10.50 9.99
CA ASP A 323 -14.98 -11.65 9.19
C ASP A 323 -13.81 -12.61 9.05
N THR A 324 -13.97 -13.82 9.56
CA THR A 324 -12.97 -14.90 9.42
C THR A 324 -13.32 -15.86 8.28
N PHE A 325 -14.35 -15.57 7.49
CA PHE A 325 -14.81 -16.40 6.37
C PHE A 325 -15.05 -17.86 6.76
N GLY A 326 -15.42 -18.09 8.04
CA GLY A 326 -15.67 -19.42 8.60
C GLY A 326 -14.39 -20.25 8.83
N THR A 327 -13.21 -19.65 8.79
CA THR A 327 -11.93 -20.37 9.04
C THR A 327 -11.54 -20.42 10.52
N SER A 328 -12.29 -19.75 11.39
CA SER A 328 -12.08 -19.76 12.86
C SER A 328 -12.97 -20.76 13.57
N LEU A 329 -12.47 -21.30 14.67
CA LEU A 329 -13.28 -22.06 15.65
C LEU A 329 -14.08 -21.15 16.60
N PHE A 330 -13.77 -19.87 16.65
CA PHE A 330 -14.44 -18.87 17.47
C PHE A 330 -15.38 -18.03 16.60
N SER A 331 -16.46 -17.51 17.19
CA SER A 331 -17.32 -16.60 16.45
C SER A 331 -16.65 -15.26 16.21
N ASP A 332 -17.01 -14.61 15.10
CA ASP A 332 -16.46 -13.29 14.73
C ASP A 332 -16.76 -12.24 15.81
N GLU A 333 -17.92 -12.34 16.50
CA GLU A 333 -18.26 -11.45 17.62
C GLU A 333 -17.30 -11.62 18.80
N LYS A 334 -16.89 -12.86 19.12
CA LYS A 334 -15.93 -13.12 20.19
C LYS A 334 -14.55 -12.56 19.85
N ILE A 335 -14.15 -12.69 18.60
CA ILE A 335 -12.88 -12.11 18.10
C ILE A 335 -12.97 -10.58 18.11
N ALA A 336 -14.10 -9.98 17.73
CA ALA A 336 -14.29 -8.54 17.80
C ALA A 336 -14.20 -7.98 19.23
N VAL A 337 -14.72 -8.69 20.24
CA VAL A 337 -14.53 -8.33 21.63
C VAL A 337 -13.07 -8.41 22.03
N LEU A 338 -12.39 -9.52 21.70
CA LEU A 338 -10.96 -9.70 21.95
C LEU A 338 -10.12 -8.55 21.36
N ILE A 339 -10.45 -8.10 20.14
CA ILE A 339 -9.76 -7.00 19.48
C ILE A 339 -9.96 -5.69 20.27
N ARG A 340 -11.20 -5.35 20.65
CA ARG A 340 -11.48 -4.13 21.42
C ARG A 340 -10.80 -4.11 22.80
N GLU A 341 -10.59 -5.24 23.40
CA GLU A 341 -9.92 -5.35 24.70
C GLU A 341 -8.39 -5.24 24.61
N ASN A 342 -7.78 -5.53 23.46
CA ASN A 342 -6.33 -5.64 23.30
C ASN A 342 -5.70 -4.58 22.40
N PHE A 343 -6.48 -3.82 21.63
CA PHE A 343 -5.97 -2.81 20.73
C PHE A 343 -6.67 -1.46 20.97
N ASP A 344 -5.88 -0.42 21.16
CA ASP A 344 -6.37 0.94 21.17
C ASP A 344 -6.39 1.46 19.71
N MET A 345 -7.58 1.68 19.19
CA MET A 345 -7.82 2.06 17.80
C MET A 345 -8.10 3.56 17.64
N ARG A 346 -7.85 4.39 18.65
CA ARG A 346 -7.93 5.84 18.56
C ARG A 346 -6.77 6.38 17.71
N PRO A 347 -6.98 7.42 16.88
CA PRO A 347 -5.94 7.91 15.94
C PRO A 347 -4.58 8.18 16.62
N ALA A 348 -4.55 8.88 17.74
CA ALA A 348 -3.30 9.17 18.45
C ALA A 348 -2.59 7.91 18.97
N ALA A 349 -3.35 6.93 19.47
CA ALA A 349 -2.81 5.64 19.91
C ALA A 349 -2.24 4.83 18.76
N ILE A 350 -2.91 4.83 17.60
CA ILE A 350 -2.44 4.18 16.36
C ILE A 350 -1.12 4.80 15.91
N ILE A 351 -1.04 6.13 15.82
CA ILE A 351 0.17 6.86 15.41
C ILE A 351 1.34 6.47 16.28
N ARG A 352 1.16 6.49 17.60
CA ARG A 352 2.20 6.11 18.57
C ARG A 352 2.57 4.62 18.49
N LYS A 353 1.57 3.71 18.44
CA LYS A 353 1.81 2.26 18.41
C LYS A 353 2.56 1.82 17.16
N LEU A 354 2.23 2.41 16.03
CA LEU A 354 2.80 2.05 14.73
C LEU A 354 3.96 2.98 14.31
N GLU A 355 4.35 3.96 15.15
CA GLU A 355 5.42 4.92 14.89
C GLU A 355 5.24 5.62 13.52
N LEU A 356 4.02 6.18 13.30
CA LEU A 356 3.66 6.76 12.01
C LEU A 356 4.09 8.22 11.84
N ASP A 357 4.56 8.87 12.88
CA ASP A 357 5.00 10.27 12.91
C ASP A 357 6.45 10.49 12.43
N ARG A 358 7.04 9.48 11.76
CA ARG A 358 8.40 9.53 11.22
C ARG A 358 8.43 9.35 9.70
N PRO A 359 9.46 9.86 9.01
CA PRO A 359 9.67 9.59 7.58
C PRO A 359 9.83 8.10 7.32
N GLN A 360 8.96 7.51 6.49
CA GLN A 360 8.99 6.10 6.11
C GLN A 360 8.14 5.81 4.87
N TYR A 361 7.45 6.81 4.33
CA TYR A 361 6.32 6.64 3.43
C TYR A 361 6.72 6.48 1.97
N ARG A 362 7.73 7.21 1.49
CA ARG A 362 8.16 7.14 0.10
C ARG A 362 8.48 5.71 -0.37
N HIS A 363 9.14 4.91 0.48
CA HIS A 363 9.51 3.53 0.15
C HIS A 363 8.32 2.56 0.15
N LEU A 364 7.19 2.96 0.71
CA LEU A 364 5.94 2.21 0.72
C LEU A 364 5.10 2.45 -0.54
N ALA A 365 5.25 3.60 -1.16
CA ALA A 365 4.42 4.05 -2.27
C ALA A 365 4.52 3.19 -3.54
N ALA A 366 5.40 2.19 -3.58
CA ALA A 366 5.49 1.21 -4.66
C ALA A 366 5.56 -0.22 -4.11
N TYR A 367 4.99 -1.17 -4.85
CA TYR A 367 4.98 -2.62 -4.54
C TYR A 367 4.09 -3.01 -3.35
N GLY A 368 3.04 -2.23 -3.08
CA GLY A 368 2.09 -2.43 -1.99
C GLY A 368 2.58 -1.91 -0.65
N HIS A 369 1.65 -1.55 0.24
CA HIS A 369 1.93 -1.09 1.60
C HIS A 369 1.90 -2.23 2.61
N MET A 370 1.29 -3.37 2.25
CA MET A 370 1.12 -4.55 3.09
C MET A 370 2.05 -5.68 2.66
N GLY A 371 2.41 -6.56 3.60
CA GLY A 371 3.36 -7.65 3.33
C GLY A 371 4.83 -7.21 3.21
N ARG A 372 5.16 -5.99 3.64
CA ARG A 372 6.48 -5.35 3.48
C ARG A 372 7.47 -5.79 4.57
N THR A 373 7.85 -7.06 4.52
CA THR A 373 8.87 -7.61 5.45
C THR A 373 10.31 -7.15 5.12
N ASP A 374 10.49 -6.49 4.00
CA ASP A 374 11.74 -5.85 3.58
C ASP A 374 11.96 -4.47 4.23
N LEU A 375 10.93 -3.89 4.85
CA LEU A 375 10.97 -2.61 5.55
C LEU A 375 10.65 -2.81 7.05
N ASP A 376 11.22 -1.95 7.92
CA ASP A 376 10.90 -1.98 9.35
C ASP A 376 9.61 -1.19 9.65
N VAL A 377 8.50 -1.71 9.18
CA VAL A 377 7.17 -1.14 9.43
C VAL A 377 6.44 -1.88 10.55
N LYS A 378 5.80 -1.15 11.45
CA LYS A 378 5.24 -1.74 12.68
C LYS A 378 3.96 -2.54 12.45
N TRP A 379 3.16 -2.22 11.44
CA TRP A 379 1.94 -2.97 11.12
C TRP A 379 2.19 -4.37 10.54
N GLU A 380 3.43 -4.69 10.20
CA GLU A 380 3.82 -6.04 9.79
C GLU A 380 4.37 -6.91 10.95
N LYS A 381 4.45 -6.37 12.17
CA LYS A 381 4.88 -7.15 13.36
C LYS A 381 3.75 -8.04 13.86
N THR A 382 4.12 -9.18 14.46
CA THR A 382 3.21 -10.16 15.05
C THR A 382 3.38 -10.28 16.57
N ASP A 383 3.78 -9.19 17.20
CA ASP A 383 4.12 -9.09 18.63
C ASP A 383 2.92 -9.28 19.57
N MET A 384 1.69 -9.15 19.03
CA MET A 384 0.45 -9.40 19.78
C MET A 384 -0.09 -10.85 19.65
N ALA A 385 0.48 -11.66 18.76
CA ALA A 385 -0.04 -13.00 18.49
C ALA A 385 -0.14 -13.89 19.74
N ASP A 386 0.91 -13.96 20.56
CA ASP A 386 0.91 -14.74 21.79
C ASP A 386 -0.05 -14.17 22.86
N VAL A 387 -0.25 -12.85 22.89
CA VAL A 387 -1.22 -12.20 23.79
C VAL A 387 -2.63 -12.62 23.41
N LEU A 388 -2.99 -12.50 22.12
CA LEU A 388 -4.30 -12.88 21.61
C LEU A 388 -4.59 -14.36 21.81
N LYS A 389 -3.61 -15.24 21.54
CA LYS A 389 -3.75 -16.68 21.73
C LYS A 389 -4.06 -17.06 23.19
N ARG A 390 -3.41 -16.43 24.15
CA ARG A 390 -3.68 -16.64 25.58
C ARG A 390 -5.03 -16.09 26.00
N ALA A 391 -5.37 -14.87 25.55
CA ALA A 391 -6.62 -14.21 25.92
C ALA A 391 -7.85 -14.98 25.42
N ILE A 392 -7.83 -15.45 24.15
CA ILE A 392 -8.96 -16.19 23.59
C ILE A 392 -9.14 -17.57 24.23
N SER A 393 -8.04 -18.24 24.65
CA SER A 393 -8.06 -19.54 25.34
C SER A 393 -8.56 -19.39 26.78
N GLY A 394 -8.14 -18.35 27.51
CA GLY A 394 -8.57 -18.11 28.89
C GLY A 394 -10.03 -17.64 29.03
N ALA A 395 -10.62 -17.12 27.95
CA ALA A 395 -12.05 -16.78 27.88
C ALA A 395 -12.95 -18.01 27.63
N SER A 396 -12.38 -19.21 27.40
CA SER A 396 -13.13 -20.45 27.21
C SER A 396 -13.50 -21.13 28.52
N ASP A 397 -12.91 -20.71 29.65
CA ASP A 397 -13.08 -21.32 31.00
C ASP A 397 -14.03 -20.49 31.92
N LYS A 398 -14.73 -19.48 31.37
CA LYS A 398 -15.76 -18.71 32.08
C LYS A 398 -17.08 -18.75 31.31
#